data_92459cab58c6fa3cafff77d0eabfbf0e
#
_entry.id   92459cab58c6fa3cafff77d0eabfbf0e
#
_cell.length_a   1.000
_cell.length_b   1.000
_cell.length_c   1.000
_cell.angle_alpha   90.00
_cell.angle_beta   90.00
_cell.angle_gamma   90.00
#
_symmetry.space_group_name_H-M   'P 1'
#
loop_
_entity.id
_entity.type
_entity.pdbx_description
1 polymer ?
#
loop_
_entity_poly.entity_id
_entity_poly.type
_entity_poly.pdbx_seq_one_letter_code
_entity_poly.pdbx_strand_id
1 'polypeptide(L)'
;MTNNKNNIPSAPTVSVLLPVHNTKEEYLRACIESILQQSFTDFELLIVNDCSTDSHVESIIKSYTDARINYYVNETNLGISGTRNRLMALAKGKYWAIVDHDDISLPERFQKQVSFLETHPQVGVVSGGIFQYDEHKHKKYPILHAEHDKDIKMKLSRECELYHPAAMIRASVIRDNHLCYEEAYSPAEDRVLWYRMLPLTQFYNIQEPLIIYRWHTSNTSKTQQFQMDCAIEKARLLFEKEFPEISAVYPETIIVKLLSVPVLKIRREIRKYRVYFLGIPLLSIKRM
;
A
#
# COMPACT_ATOMS: atom_id res chain seq x y z
N MET A 1 -17.61 46.64 18.36
CA MET A 1 -17.96 45.21 18.58
C MET A 1 -17.22 44.41 17.52
N THR A 2 -16.07 43.90 17.86
CA THR A 2 -15.23 43.13 16.96
C THR A 2 -15.65 41.66 17.03
N ASN A 3 -16.27 41.16 15.97
CA ASN A 3 -16.58 39.75 15.81
C ASN A 3 -15.28 38.91 15.78
N ASN A 4 -14.89 38.37 16.92
CA ASN A 4 -13.95 37.30 17.01
C ASN A 4 -14.61 36.02 16.45
N LYS A 5 -14.57 35.81 15.14
CA LYS A 5 -14.84 34.49 14.57
C LYS A 5 -13.75 33.61 15.09
N ASN A 6 -14.09 32.69 15.99
CA ASN A 6 -13.24 31.59 16.41
C ASN A 6 -12.73 30.91 15.13
N ASN A 7 -11.46 31.13 14.78
CA ASN A 7 -10.76 30.43 13.73
C ASN A 7 -10.53 28.99 14.25
N ILE A 8 -11.53 28.12 14.14
CA ILE A 8 -11.30 26.69 14.22
C ILE A 8 -10.45 26.37 12.99
N PRO A 9 -9.21 25.86 13.14
CA PRO A 9 -8.40 25.50 12.00
C PRO A 9 -9.20 24.54 11.11
N SER A 10 -9.32 24.83 9.83
CA SER A 10 -9.95 23.91 8.89
C SER A 10 -9.20 22.59 8.91
N ALA A 11 -9.94 21.46 8.80
CA ALA A 11 -9.29 20.17 8.68
C ALA A 11 -8.34 20.19 7.47
N PRO A 12 -7.15 19.58 7.57
CA PRO A 12 -6.20 19.54 6.46
C PRO A 12 -6.78 18.79 5.27
N THR A 13 -6.36 19.13 4.07
CA THR A 13 -6.77 18.40 2.86
C THR A 13 -6.24 16.96 2.88
N VAL A 14 -5.00 16.74 3.32
CA VAL A 14 -4.37 15.41 3.36
C VAL A 14 -3.97 15.05 4.78
N SER A 15 -4.29 13.82 5.22
CA SER A 15 -3.62 13.17 6.35
C SER A 15 -2.61 12.15 5.82
N VAL A 16 -1.35 12.32 6.18
CA VAL A 16 -0.29 11.37 5.85
C VAL A 16 -0.19 10.35 6.97
N LEU A 17 -0.34 9.07 6.64
CA LEU A 17 -0.43 7.97 7.61
C LEU A 17 0.91 7.22 7.64
N LEU A 18 1.73 7.46 8.66
CA LEU A 18 3.06 6.90 8.83
C LEU A 18 3.14 5.99 10.06
N PRO A 19 3.00 4.66 9.90
CA PRO A 19 3.32 3.70 10.96
C PRO A 19 4.83 3.53 11.08
N VAL A 20 5.35 3.44 12.31
CA VAL A 20 6.79 3.28 12.58
C VAL A 20 7.02 2.19 13.63
N HIS A 21 7.93 1.26 13.35
CA HIS A 21 8.39 0.27 14.32
C HIS A 21 9.85 -0.12 14.04
N ASN A 22 10.74 0.11 15.01
CA ASN A 22 12.17 -0.26 14.96
C ASN A 22 12.88 0.12 13.64
N THR A 23 12.61 1.33 13.15
CA THR A 23 13.12 1.83 11.86
C THR A 23 14.55 2.37 12.01
N LYS A 24 15.42 2.06 11.06
CA LYS A 24 16.75 2.69 10.98
C LYS A 24 16.63 4.21 10.87
N GLU A 25 17.51 4.94 11.57
CA GLU A 25 17.51 6.40 11.58
C GLU A 25 17.54 7.02 10.18
N GLU A 26 18.44 6.54 9.33
CA GLU A 26 18.61 7.04 7.96
C GLU A 26 17.33 6.89 7.11
N TYR A 27 16.56 5.80 7.29
CA TYR A 27 15.32 5.58 6.56
C TYR A 27 14.21 6.49 7.09
N LEU A 28 14.06 6.52 8.41
CA LEU A 28 13.02 7.32 9.06
C LEU A 28 13.18 8.81 8.77
N ARG A 29 14.42 9.34 8.85
CA ARG A 29 14.71 10.73 8.50
C ARG A 29 14.40 11.01 7.04
N ALA A 30 14.90 10.19 6.12
CA ALA A 30 14.65 10.38 4.70
C ALA A 30 13.16 10.33 4.36
N CYS A 31 12.39 9.46 5.01
CA CYS A 31 10.93 9.38 4.87
C CYS A 31 10.27 10.68 5.34
N ILE A 32 10.49 11.08 6.60
CA ILE A 32 9.88 12.29 7.19
C ILE A 32 10.25 13.53 6.38
N GLU A 33 11.50 13.72 6.04
CA GLU A 33 11.97 14.87 5.27
C GLU A 33 11.33 14.93 3.87
N SER A 34 11.18 13.79 3.21
CA SER A 34 10.53 13.72 1.90
C SER A 34 9.04 14.11 1.95
N ILE A 35 8.40 13.87 3.09
CA ILE A 35 7.01 14.27 3.33
C ILE A 35 6.94 15.77 3.63
N LEU A 36 7.80 16.27 4.50
CA LEU A 36 7.80 17.69 4.88
C LEU A 36 8.16 18.62 3.71
N GLN A 37 8.93 18.11 2.72
CA GLN A 37 9.35 18.82 1.50
C GLN A 37 8.38 18.69 0.32
N GLN A 38 7.19 18.12 0.52
CA GLN A 38 6.17 18.05 -0.54
C GLN A 38 5.77 19.44 -1.02
N SER A 39 5.57 19.59 -2.34
CA SER A 39 5.10 20.85 -2.95
C SER A 39 3.68 21.22 -2.49
N PHE A 40 2.84 20.25 -2.20
CA PHE A 40 1.53 20.43 -1.59
C PHE A 40 1.68 20.54 -0.06
N THR A 41 1.27 21.66 0.54
CA THR A 41 1.58 21.97 1.95
C THR A 41 0.43 21.81 2.93
N ASP A 42 -0.83 21.71 2.45
CA ASP A 42 -2.03 21.58 3.29
C ASP A 42 -2.25 20.11 3.72
N PHE A 43 -1.39 19.65 4.64
CA PHE A 43 -1.46 18.30 5.20
C PHE A 43 -1.10 18.27 6.69
N GLU A 44 -1.55 17.24 7.37
CA GLU A 44 -1.02 16.77 8.65
C GLU A 44 -0.20 15.49 8.44
N LEU A 45 0.87 15.32 9.20
CA LEU A 45 1.67 14.09 9.24
C LEU A 45 1.40 13.37 10.57
N LEU A 46 0.65 12.27 10.49
CA LEU A 46 0.35 11.41 11.63
C LEU A 46 1.41 10.32 11.70
N ILE A 47 2.21 10.32 12.75
CA ILE A 47 3.23 9.30 13.03
C ILE A 47 2.77 8.50 14.24
N VAL A 48 2.54 7.20 14.05
CA VAL A 48 2.26 6.27 15.16
C VAL A 48 3.43 5.31 15.32
N ASN A 49 4.15 5.44 16.42
CA ASN A 49 5.19 4.50 16.85
C ASN A 49 4.51 3.28 17.50
N ASP A 50 4.65 2.14 16.87
CA ASP A 50 4.05 0.87 17.31
C ASP A 50 4.90 0.18 18.39
N CYS A 51 5.09 0.88 19.51
CA CYS A 51 5.85 0.37 20.65
C CYS A 51 7.27 -0.11 20.25
N SER A 52 8.03 0.75 19.53
CA SER A 52 9.42 0.43 19.17
C SER A 52 10.25 0.17 20.43
N THR A 53 11.05 -0.89 20.38
CA THR A 53 12.02 -1.22 21.43
C THR A 53 13.30 -0.38 21.31
N ASP A 54 13.54 0.20 20.14
CA ASP A 54 14.64 1.12 19.88
C ASP A 54 14.25 2.55 20.27
N SER A 55 14.88 3.06 21.33
CA SER A 55 14.64 4.42 21.85
C SER A 55 15.03 5.54 20.89
N HIS A 56 15.88 5.26 19.87
CA HIS A 56 16.25 6.24 18.85
C HIS A 56 15.06 6.68 18.02
N VAL A 57 14.07 5.82 17.76
CA VAL A 57 12.89 6.15 16.97
C VAL A 57 12.17 7.38 17.52
N GLU A 58 11.90 7.38 18.83
CA GLU A 58 11.24 8.50 19.48
C GLU A 58 12.07 9.78 19.44
N SER A 59 13.38 9.67 19.72
CA SER A 59 14.29 10.82 19.72
C SER A 59 14.41 11.46 18.34
N ILE A 60 14.44 10.66 17.29
CA ILE A 60 14.43 11.12 15.89
C ILE A 60 13.17 11.92 15.61
N ILE A 61 11.99 11.35 15.89
CA ILE A 61 10.72 12.02 15.59
C ILE A 61 10.60 13.32 16.38
N LYS A 62 10.95 13.33 17.67
CA LYS A 62 10.91 14.52 18.52
C LYS A 62 11.95 15.59 18.15
N SER A 63 12.96 15.27 17.34
CA SER A 63 13.93 16.27 16.85
C SER A 63 13.34 17.22 15.79
N TYR A 64 12.20 16.88 15.20
CA TYR A 64 11.49 17.74 14.25
C TYR A 64 10.55 18.69 14.99
N THR A 65 10.55 19.98 14.56
CA THR A 65 9.71 21.04 15.16
C THR A 65 8.58 21.51 14.23
N ASP A 66 8.35 20.80 13.13
CA ASP A 66 7.31 21.14 12.14
C ASP A 66 5.91 20.95 12.74
N ALA A 67 5.09 22.00 12.73
CA ALA A 67 3.75 22.00 13.33
C ALA A 67 2.75 21.05 12.66
N ARG A 68 3.07 20.52 11.48
CA ARG A 68 2.25 19.53 10.76
C ARG A 68 2.39 18.12 11.34
N ILE A 69 3.43 17.86 12.15
CA ILE A 69 3.69 16.54 12.74
C ILE A 69 2.84 16.34 13.99
N ASN A 70 2.08 15.25 14.00
CA ASN A 70 1.33 14.75 15.15
C ASN A 70 1.89 13.35 15.50
N TYR A 71 2.59 13.24 16.63
CA TYR A 71 3.24 12.01 17.07
C TYR A 71 2.45 11.31 18.17
N TYR A 72 2.28 10.01 18.01
CA TYR A 72 1.60 9.12 18.95
C TYR A 72 2.41 7.85 19.17
N VAL A 73 2.23 7.21 20.33
CA VAL A 73 2.86 5.94 20.67
C VAL A 73 1.77 4.93 21.03
N ASN A 74 1.88 3.70 20.56
CA ASN A 74 1.06 2.58 21.04
C ASN A 74 1.62 2.08 22.38
N GLU A 75 0.74 1.78 23.33
CA GLU A 75 1.14 1.22 24.64
C GLU A 75 1.74 -0.19 24.48
N THR A 76 1.28 -0.93 23.48
CA THR A 76 1.77 -2.26 23.10
C THR A 76 1.94 -2.31 21.60
N ASN A 77 2.71 -3.27 21.10
CA ASN A 77 2.81 -3.51 19.66
C ASN A 77 1.48 -4.08 19.14
N LEU A 78 0.80 -3.30 18.28
CA LEU A 78 -0.47 -3.66 17.65
C LEU A 78 -0.30 -4.34 16.28
N GLY A 79 0.93 -4.43 15.80
CA GLY A 79 1.23 -4.85 14.43
C GLY A 79 0.79 -3.83 13.38
N ILE A 80 1.13 -4.13 12.13
CA ILE A 80 0.93 -3.17 11.03
C ILE A 80 -0.54 -2.82 10.80
N SER A 81 -1.44 -3.82 10.85
CA SER A 81 -2.89 -3.63 10.66
C SER A 81 -3.49 -2.75 11.77
N GLY A 82 -3.20 -3.06 13.05
CA GLY A 82 -3.69 -2.30 14.20
C GLY A 82 -3.18 -0.86 14.18
N THR A 83 -1.90 -0.67 13.87
CA THR A 83 -1.29 0.67 13.81
C THR A 83 -1.85 1.50 12.65
N ARG A 84 -2.07 0.92 11.46
CA ARG A 84 -2.74 1.60 10.34
C ARG A 84 -4.19 1.94 10.67
N ASN A 85 -4.92 1.06 11.34
CA ASN A 85 -6.29 1.34 11.79
C ASN A 85 -6.33 2.51 12.79
N ARG A 86 -5.37 2.58 13.72
CA ARG A 86 -5.24 3.72 14.63
C ARG A 86 -4.95 5.03 13.87
N LEU A 87 -4.05 4.99 12.88
CA LEU A 87 -3.78 6.15 12.02
C LEU A 87 -5.03 6.62 11.28
N MET A 88 -5.82 5.70 10.71
CA MET A 88 -7.08 6.05 10.04
C MET A 88 -8.10 6.68 11.00
N ALA A 89 -8.15 6.22 12.26
CA ALA A 89 -9.03 6.79 13.27
C ALA A 89 -8.63 8.21 13.72
N LEU A 90 -7.32 8.53 13.68
CA LEU A 90 -6.78 9.85 14.03
C LEU A 90 -6.90 10.86 12.87
N ALA A 91 -6.94 10.37 11.62
CA ALA A 91 -6.87 11.17 10.42
C ALA A 91 -8.10 12.06 10.22
N LYS A 92 -7.88 13.37 9.94
CA LYS A 92 -8.91 14.37 9.74
C LYS A 92 -9.09 14.78 8.28
N GLY A 93 -8.08 14.52 7.46
CA GLY A 93 -8.02 14.94 6.07
C GLY A 93 -9.12 14.34 5.19
N LYS A 94 -9.41 15.03 4.09
CA LYS A 94 -10.28 14.58 3.00
C LYS A 94 -9.67 13.38 2.28
N TYR A 95 -8.34 13.37 2.17
CA TYR A 95 -7.55 12.32 1.56
C TYR A 95 -6.53 11.77 2.55
N TRP A 96 -6.25 10.47 2.43
CA TRP A 96 -5.24 9.78 3.24
C TRP A 96 -4.09 9.32 2.35
N ALA A 97 -2.92 9.88 2.53
CA ALA A 97 -1.69 9.44 1.86
C ALA A 97 -1.05 8.33 2.70
N ILE A 98 -0.96 7.14 2.13
CA ILE A 98 -0.30 6.00 2.78
C ILE A 98 1.20 6.09 2.52
N VAL A 99 2.00 5.89 3.56
CA VAL A 99 3.46 5.87 3.46
C VAL A 99 4.02 4.75 4.34
N ASP A 100 5.13 4.17 3.91
CA ASP A 100 5.94 3.26 4.72
C ASP A 100 7.21 3.99 5.18
N HIS A 101 7.68 3.67 6.38
CA HIS A 101 8.73 4.42 7.09
C HIS A 101 10.13 4.31 6.48
N ASP A 102 10.32 3.46 5.49
CA ASP A 102 11.57 3.20 4.77
C ASP A 102 11.57 3.72 3.33
N ASP A 103 10.46 4.29 2.86
CA ASP A 103 10.29 4.83 1.51
C ASP A 103 10.47 6.35 1.46
N ILE A 104 10.67 6.89 0.25
CA ILE A 104 10.82 8.33 -0.01
C ILE A 104 9.72 8.79 -0.96
N SER A 105 8.90 9.74 -0.55
CA SER A 105 7.92 10.39 -1.41
C SER A 105 8.58 11.39 -2.36
N LEU A 106 8.28 11.33 -3.66
CA LEU A 106 8.79 12.33 -4.60
C LEU A 106 8.09 13.69 -4.41
N PRO A 107 8.76 14.82 -4.67
CA PRO A 107 8.29 16.15 -4.23
C PRO A 107 6.89 16.56 -4.68
N GLU A 108 6.43 16.12 -5.84
CA GLU A 108 5.13 16.48 -6.40
C GLU A 108 4.04 15.44 -6.16
N ARG A 109 4.33 14.36 -5.41
CA ARG A 109 3.40 13.24 -5.20
C ARG A 109 2.03 13.72 -4.73
N PHE A 110 1.98 14.47 -3.64
CA PHE A 110 0.69 14.87 -3.05
C PHE A 110 -0.05 15.84 -3.96
N GLN A 111 0.64 16.79 -4.59
CA GLN A 111 0.02 17.72 -5.53
C GLN A 111 -0.66 16.99 -6.68
N LYS A 112 0.02 16.01 -7.29
CA LYS A 112 -0.51 15.22 -8.40
C LYS A 112 -1.72 14.40 -7.99
N GLN A 113 -1.62 13.70 -6.85
CA GLN A 113 -2.68 12.83 -6.36
C GLN A 113 -3.92 13.63 -5.93
N VAL A 114 -3.75 14.74 -5.21
CA VAL A 114 -4.86 15.63 -4.82
C VAL A 114 -5.53 16.21 -6.06
N SER A 115 -4.77 16.80 -6.99
CA SER A 115 -5.32 17.36 -8.23
C SER A 115 -6.10 16.34 -9.05
N PHE A 116 -5.61 15.10 -9.10
CA PHE A 116 -6.31 14.02 -9.79
C PHE A 116 -7.63 13.67 -9.09
N LEU A 117 -7.61 13.45 -7.77
CA LEU A 117 -8.81 13.10 -7.00
C LEU A 117 -9.86 14.22 -7.00
N GLU A 118 -9.46 15.50 -7.04
CA GLU A 118 -10.41 16.62 -7.11
C GLU A 118 -11.16 16.65 -8.45
N THR A 119 -10.51 16.27 -9.54
CA THR A 119 -11.11 16.25 -10.88
C THR A 119 -11.81 14.93 -11.23
N HIS A 120 -11.61 13.86 -10.43
CA HIS A 120 -12.18 12.54 -10.66
C HIS A 120 -12.93 12.03 -9.41
N PRO A 121 -14.14 12.55 -9.13
CA PRO A 121 -14.88 12.23 -7.90
C PRO A 121 -15.27 10.76 -7.78
N GLN A 122 -15.35 10.01 -8.88
CA GLN A 122 -15.63 8.57 -8.92
C GLN A 122 -14.44 7.71 -8.47
N VAL A 123 -13.22 8.28 -8.47
CA VAL A 123 -12.00 7.58 -8.04
C VAL A 123 -11.81 7.74 -6.54
N GLY A 124 -11.79 6.64 -5.82
CA GLY A 124 -11.55 6.60 -4.37
C GLY A 124 -10.12 6.25 -4.00
N VAL A 125 -9.36 5.66 -4.90
CA VAL A 125 -7.95 5.35 -4.69
C VAL A 125 -7.15 5.75 -5.92
N VAL A 126 -6.17 6.60 -5.74
CA VAL A 126 -5.13 6.88 -6.73
C VAL A 126 -3.77 6.45 -6.19
N SER A 127 -3.09 5.57 -6.92
CA SER A 127 -1.70 5.22 -6.68
C SER A 127 -0.85 5.70 -7.85
N GLY A 128 0.34 5.16 -8.01
CA GLY A 128 1.21 5.47 -9.13
C GLY A 128 2.37 4.49 -9.21
N GLY A 129 3.25 4.72 -10.18
CA GLY A 129 4.48 3.95 -10.28
C GLY A 129 5.43 4.20 -9.12
N ILE A 130 6.46 3.39 -9.07
CA ILE A 130 7.56 3.54 -8.12
C ILE A 130 8.90 3.55 -8.84
N PHE A 131 9.91 4.14 -8.20
CA PHE A 131 11.28 3.75 -8.45
C PHE A 131 11.68 2.70 -7.42
N GLN A 132 11.83 1.45 -7.82
CA GLN A 132 12.41 0.45 -6.93
C GLN A 132 13.92 0.67 -6.81
N TYR A 133 14.40 1.00 -5.62
CA TYR A 133 15.82 1.16 -5.31
C TYR A 133 16.36 -0.09 -4.65
N ASP A 134 17.17 -0.86 -5.40
CA ASP A 134 17.88 -2.04 -4.89
C ASP A 134 19.16 -1.57 -4.18
N GLU A 135 19.18 -1.63 -2.86
CA GLU A 135 20.33 -1.17 -2.05
C GLU A 135 21.59 -1.99 -2.30
N HIS A 136 21.47 -3.28 -2.59
CA HIS A 136 22.65 -4.11 -2.85
C HIS A 136 23.32 -3.78 -4.18
N LYS A 137 22.52 -3.44 -5.19
CA LYS A 137 23.01 -3.13 -6.53
C LYS A 137 23.25 -1.64 -6.74
N HIS A 138 22.81 -0.79 -5.80
CA HIS A 138 22.77 0.67 -5.93
C HIS A 138 22.12 1.12 -7.25
N LYS A 139 21.03 0.43 -7.64
CA LYS A 139 20.31 0.70 -8.88
C LYS A 139 18.85 1.03 -8.62
N LYS A 140 18.32 1.90 -9.45
CA LYS A 140 16.95 2.37 -9.40
C LYS A 140 16.23 2.05 -10.71
N TYR A 141 15.09 1.39 -10.60
CA TYR A 141 14.28 0.95 -11.75
C TYR A 141 12.88 1.52 -11.64
N PRO A 142 12.32 2.15 -12.69
CA PRO A 142 10.92 2.52 -12.71
C PRO A 142 10.06 1.27 -12.89
N ILE A 143 8.98 1.18 -12.12
CA ILE A 143 7.95 0.15 -12.26
C ILE A 143 6.59 0.84 -12.31
N LEU A 144 5.83 0.53 -13.34
CA LEU A 144 4.47 1.00 -13.54
C LEU A 144 3.51 -0.19 -13.55
N HIS A 145 2.28 0.04 -13.11
CA HIS A 145 1.19 -0.93 -13.14
C HIS A 145 0.07 -0.50 -14.07
N ALA A 146 -0.98 -1.31 -14.18
CA ALA A 146 -2.15 -0.99 -14.97
C ALA A 146 -2.71 0.38 -14.56
N GLU A 147 -3.07 1.21 -15.54
CA GLU A 147 -3.50 2.58 -15.33
C GLU A 147 -4.95 2.68 -14.85
N HIS A 148 -5.85 2.00 -15.53
CA HIS A 148 -7.29 2.18 -15.40
C HIS A 148 -7.97 1.13 -14.51
N ASP A 149 -9.07 1.53 -13.87
CA ASP A 149 -9.89 0.75 -12.94
C ASP A 149 -10.15 -0.69 -13.39
N LYS A 150 -10.61 -0.86 -14.64
CA LYS A 150 -10.93 -2.18 -15.18
C LYS A 150 -9.74 -3.12 -15.15
N ASP A 151 -8.58 -2.67 -15.61
CA ASP A 151 -7.39 -3.49 -15.71
C ASP A 151 -6.77 -3.75 -14.34
N ILE A 152 -6.82 -2.75 -13.45
CA ILE A 152 -6.40 -2.89 -12.04
C ILE A 152 -7.25 -3.98 -11.36
N LYS A 153 -8.58 -3.84 -11.38
CA LYS A 153 -9.51 -4.78 -10.75
C LYS A 153 -9.36 -6.20 -11.29
N MET A 154 -9.19 -6.33 -12.59
CA MET A 154 -9.00 -7.62 -13.24
C MET A 154 -7.73 -8.34 -12.76
N LYS A 155 -6.64 -7.64 -12.50
CA LYS A 155 -5.36 -8.23 -12.10
C LYS A 155 -5.20 -8.37 -10.60
N LEU A 156 -5.96 -7.62 -9.81
CA LEU A 156 -5.75 -7.47 -8.37
C LEU A 156 -5.78 -8.79 -7.59
N SER A 157 -6.52 -9.81 -8.07
CA SER A 157 -6.56 -11.14 -7.45
C SER A 157 -5.20 -11.85 -7.42
N ARG A 158 -4.27 -11.48 -8.30
CA ARG A 158 -3.00 -12.21 -8.53
C ARG A 158 -1.78 -11.36 -8.33
N GLU A 159 -1.85 -10.11 -8.78
CA GLU A 159 -0.77 -9.16 -8.75
C GLU A 159 -1.16 -7.97 -7.87
N CYS A 160 -0.19 -7.37 -7.20
CA CYS A 160 -0.45 -6.14 -6.47
C CYS A 160 -0.37 -4.97 -7.45
N GLU A 161 -1.50 -4.63 -8.08
CA GLU A 161 -1.59 -3.56 -9.09
C GLU A 161 -1.62 -2.15 -8.47
N LEU A 162 -1.69 -2.06 -7.15
CA LEU A 162 -1.65 -0.80 -6.41
C LEU A 162 -0.52 -0.87 -5.39
N TYR A 163 0.54 -0.11 -5.60
CA TYR A 163 1.55 0.04 -4.56
C TYR A 163 0.96 0.77 -3.36
N HIS A 164 0.83 0.02 -2.27
CA HIS A 164 0.22 0.52 -1.05
C HIS A 164 0.90 1.80 -0.52
N PRO A 165 2.26 1.86 -0.37
CA PRO A 165 2.93 3.07 0.11
C PRO A 165 2.91 4.24 -0.88
N ALA A 166 2.45 4.03 -2.12
CA ALA A 166 2.24 5.10 -3.10
C ALA A 166 0.77 5.54 -3.21
N ALA A 167 -0.14 4.91 -2.47
CA ALA A 167 -1.57 5.18 -2.59
C ALA A 167 -1.99 6.45 -1.84
N MET A 168 -3.00 7.13 -2.41
CA MET A 168 -3.82 8.14 -1.73
C MET A 168 -5.28 7.74 -1.83
N ILE A 169 -5.98 7.71 -0.70
CA ILE A 169 -7.34 7.21 -0.55
C ILE A 169 -8.28 8.38 -0.23
N ARG A 170 -9.43 8.44 -0.86
CA ARG A 170 -10.53 9.32 -0.46
C ARG A 170 -11.12 8.81 0.85
N ALA A 171 -10.97 9.56 1.94
CA ALA A 171 -11.32 9.13 3.29
C ALA A 171 -12.79 8.69 3.44
N SER A 172 -13.73 9.34 2.71
CA SER A 172 -15.14 8.96 2.75
C SER A 172 -15.41 7.52 2.33
N VAL A 173 -14.66 6.99 1.36
CA VAL A 173 -14.83 5.57 0.94
C VAL A 173 -14.58 4.61 2.09
N ILE A 174 -13.59 4.90 2.93
CA ILE A 174 -13.29 4.06 4.12
C ILE A 174 -14.31 4.32 5.23
N ARG A 175 -14.55 5.62 5.56
CA ARG A 175 -15.40 6.00 6.69
C ARG A 175 -16.85 5.59 6.50
N ASP A 176 -17.44 5.90 5.32
CA ASP A 176 -18.85 5.64 5.04
C ASP A 176 -19.18 4.14 4.93
N ASN A 177 -18.19 3.32 4.63
CA ASN A 177 -18.33 1.87 4.51
C ASN A 177 -17.68 1.10 5.69
N HIS A 178 -17.21 1.80 6.73
CA HIS A 178 -16.62 1.21 7.93
C HIS A 178 -15.48 0.22 7.64
N LEU A 179 -14.66 0.51 6.61
CA LEU A 179 -13.56 -0.36 6.22
C LEU A 179 -12.38 -0.21 7.19
N CYS A 180 -11.63 -1.30 7.32
CA CYS A 180 -10.40 -1.33 8.12
C CYS A 180 -9.41 -2.33 7.53
N TYR A 181 -8.16 -2.27 7.99
CA TYR A 181 -7.19 -3.32 7.74
C TYR A 181 -7.52 -4.53 8.61
N GLU A 182 -7.79 -5.67 7.98
CA GLU A 182 -8.15 -6.91 8.66
C GLU A 182 -6.88 -7.67 9.10
N GLU A 183 -6.61 -7.69 10.41
CA GLU A 183 -5.43 -8.31 11.01
C GLU A 183 -5.26 -9.79 10.64
N ALA A 184 -6.38 -10.49 10.44
CA ALA A 184 -6.39 -11.90 10.06
C ALA A 184 -5.69 -12.19 8.72
N TYR A 185 -5.41 -11.15 7.90
CA TYR A 185 -4.73 -11.27 6.61
C TYR A 185 -3.34 -10.63 6.60
N SER A 186 -2.86 -10.15 7.73
CA SER A 186 -1.49 -9.62 7.82
C SER A 186 -0.47 -10.74 7.54
N PRO A 187 0.59 -10.48 6.77
CA PRO A 187 1.04 -9.20 6.23
C PRO A 187 0.56 -8.87 4.79
N ALA A 188 -0.59 -9.36 4.34
CA ALA A 188 -1.24 -9.02 3.06
C ALA A 188 -2.59 -8.28 3.27
N GLU A 189 -2.72 -7.55 4.38
CA GLU A 189 -3.92 -6.80 4.77
C GLU A 189 -4.30 -5.69 3.78
N ASP A 190 -3.31 -5.14 3.08
CA ASP A 190 -3.48 -4.13 2.04
C ASP A 190 -4.29 -4.68 0.85
N ARG A 191 -4.00 -5.92 0.42
CA ARG A 191 -4.76 -6.58 -0.66
C ARG A 191 -6.23 -6.73 -0.30
N VAL A 192 -6.50 -7.13 0.95
CA VAL A 192 -7.88 -7.33 1.41
C VAL A 192 -8.61 -5.99 1.49
N LEU A 193 -7.96 -4.93 1.94
CA LEU A 193 -8.54 -3.60 1.90
C LEU A 193 -8.94 -3.20 0.47
N TRP A 194 -8.06 -3.43 -0.52
CA TRP A 194 -8.39 -3.19 -1.94
C TRP A 194 -9.57 -4.04 -2.40
N TYR A 195 -9.67 -5.31 -1.98
CA TYR A 195 -10.81 -6.17 -2.33
C TYR A 195 -12.13 -5.63 -1.78
N ARG A 196 -12.15 -5.18 -0.53
CA ARG A 196 -13.33 -4.54 0.09
C ARG A 196 -13.76 -3.27 -0.66
N MET A 197 -12.82 -2.57 -1.27
CA MET A 197 -13.08 -1.33 -2.02
C MET A 197 -13.52 -1.57 -3.47
N LEU A 198 -13.36 -2.77 -4.03
CA LEU A 198 -13.69 -3.07 -5.43
C LEU A 198 -15.10 -2.65 -5.86
N PRO A 199 -16.17 -2.96 -5.09
CA PRO A 199 -17.54 -2.59 -5.47
C PRO A 199 -17.88 -1.13 -5.14
N LEU A 200 -17.05 -0.44 -4.38
CA LEU A 200 -17.38 0.85 -3.78
C LEU A 200 -16.84 2.04 -4.55
N THR A 201 -15.77 1.84 -5.32
CA THR A 201 -15.08 2.96 -5.97
C THR A 201 -14.28 2.51 -7.18
N GLN A 202 -13.75 3.49 -7.93
CA GLN A 202 -12.76 3.26 -8.98
C GLN A 202 -11.35 3.44 -8.47
N PHE A 203 -10.41 2.74 -9.12
CA PHE A 203 -8.96 2.82 -8.89
C PHE A 203 -8.27 3.46 -10.09
N TYR A 204 -7.14 4.11 -9.84
CA TYR A 204 -6.30 4.66 -10.90
C TYR A 204 -4.82 4.64 -10.50
N ASN A 205 -3.92 4.39 -11.45
CA ASN A 205 -2.49 4.56 -11.27
C ASN A 205 -1.95 5.65 -12.19
N ILE A 206 -1.44 6.72 -11.60
CA ILE A 206 -0.69 7.75 -12.32
C ILE A 206 0.53 7.08 -12.97
N GLN A 207 0.70 7.29 -14.28
CA GLN A 207 1.71 6.59 -15.09
C GLN A 207 3.09 7.25 -14.98
N GLU A 208 3.49 7.54 -13.74
CA GLU A 208 4.83 7.99 -13.38
C GLU A 208 5.18 7.55 -11.95
N PRO A 209 6.48 7.40 -11.62
CA PRO A 209 6.89 7.11 -10.26
C PRO A 209 6.52 8.25 -9.31
N LEU A 210 5.91 7.90 -8.17
CA LEU A 210 5.53 8.84 -7.11
C LEU A 210 6.38 8.68 -5.85
N ILE A 211 7.05 7.53 -5.70
CA ILE A 211 7.92 7.23 -4.55
C ILE A 211 9.20 6.53 -5.01
N ILE A 212 10.21 6.53 -4.14
CA ILE A 212 11.33 5.61 -4.20
C ILE A 212 11.05 4.52 -3.16
N TYR A 213 10.74 3.33 -3.64
CA TYR A 213 10.53 2.13 -2.83
C TYR A 213 11.88 1.46 -2.55
N ARG A 214 12.28 1.40 -1.26
CA ARG A 214 13.55 0.77 -0.88
C ARG A 214 13.42 -0.74 -0.83
N TRP A 215 14.31 -1.41 -1.56
CA TRP A 215 14.42 -2.85 -1.58
C TRP A 215 15.68 -3.30 -0.82
N HIS A 216 15.51 -3.61 0.47
CA HIS A 216 16.59 -4.01 1.39
C HIS A 216 16.30 -5.35 2.06
N THR A 217 17.25 -5.87 2.86
CA THR A 217 17.15 -7.21 3.47
C THR A 217 16.10 -7.34 4.57
N SER A 218 15.75 -6.23 5.23
CA SER A 218 14.78 -6.20 6.32
C SER A 218 13.34 -5.89 5.90
N ASN A 219 13.03 -5.77 4.59
CA ASN A 219 11.64 -5.65 4.16
C ASN A 219 10.81 -6.86 4.65
N THR A 220 9.58 -6.61 5.12
CA THR A 220 8.66 -7.65 5.60
C THR A 220 8.45 -8.75 4.57
N SER A 221 8.32 -8.39 3.29
CA SER A 221 8.20 -9.34 2.17
C SER A 221 9.40 -10.29 2.00
N LYS A 222 10.56 -9.96 2.58
CA LYS A 222 11.74 -10.84 2.59
C LYS A 222 11.89 -11.61 3.90
N THR A 223 11.74 -10.91 5.02
CA THR A 223 11.96 -11.50 6.36
C THR A 223 10.84 -12.44 6.77
N GLN A 224 9.63 -12.23 6.25
CA GLN A 224 8.44 -13.03 6.54
C GLN A 224 7.85 -13.67 5.26
N GLN A 225 8.70 -14.13 4.34
CA GLN A 225 8.28 -14.64 3.03
C GLN A 225 7.22 -15.74 3.13
N PHE A 226 7.39 -16.70 4.04
CA PHE A 226 6.42 -17.78 4.22
C PHE A 226 5.06 -17.28 4.70
N GLN A 227 5.05 -16.40 5.73
CA GLN A 227 3.82 -15.79 6.24
C GLN A 227 3.14 -14.93 5.15
N MET A 228 3.92 -14.20 4.38
CA MET A 228 3.43 -13.40 3.25
C MET A 228 2.77 -14.30 2.19
N ASP A 229 3.42 -15.39 1.78
CA ASP A 229 2.87 -16.32 0.80
C ASP A 229 1.55 -16.94 1.29
N CYS A 230 1.47 -17.32 2.57
CA CYS A 230 0.24 -17.84 3.19
C CYS A 230 -0.87 -16.77 3.24
N ALA A 231 -0.54 -15.55 3.61
CA ALA A 231 -1.50 -14.45 3.69
C ALA A 231 -2.03 -14.06 2.31
N ILE A 232 -1.15 -13.99 1.31
CA ILE A 232 -1.53 -13.75 -0.10
C ILE A 232 -2.46 -14.84 -0.60
N GLU A 233 -2.17 -16.11 -0.33
CA GLU A 233 -3.03 -17.21 -0.74
C GLU A 233 -4.41 -17.16 -0.05
N LYS A 234 -4.43 -16.85 1.25
CA LYS A 234 -5.67 -16.65 1.99
C LYS A 234 -6.51 -15.50 1.42
N ALA A 235 -5.87 -14.37 1.10
CA ALA A 235 -6.52 -13.23 0.47
C ALA A 235 -7.04 -13.60 -0.94
N ARG A 236 -6.27 -14.38 -1.72
CA ARG A 236 -6.69 -14.87 -3.03
C ARG A 236 -7.95 -15.75 -2.96
N LEU A 237 -8.01 -16.67 -2.01
CA LEU A 237 -9.20 -17.51 -1.79
C LEU A 237 -10.43 -16.69 -1.39
N LEU A 238 -10.23 -15.65 -0.58
CA LEU A 238 -11.30 -14.69 -0.26
C LEU A 238 -11.80 -14.02 -1.54
N PHE A 239 -10.89 -13.51 -2.37
CA PHE A 239 -11.22 -12.84 -3.63
C PHE A 239 -12.00 -13.75 -4.57
N GLU A 240 -11.57 -14.99 -4.75
CA GLU A 240 -12.24 -15.97 -5.61
C GLU A 240 -13.65 -16.28 -5.14
N LYS A 241 -13.87 -16.31 -3.83
CA LYS A 241 -15.18 -16.54 -3.22
C LYS A 241 -16.11 -15.34 -3.40
N GLU A 242 -15.60 -14.13 -3.24
CA GLU A 242 -16.42 -12.91 -3.26
C GLU A 242 -16.62 -12.34 -4.68
N PHE A 243 -15.66 -12.56 -5.58
CA PHE A 243 -15.67 -12.04 -6.95
C PHE A 243 -15.39 -13.12 -7.99
N PRO A 244 -16.23 -14.17 -8.05
CA PRO A 244 -15.99 -15.32 -8.93
C PRO A 244 -15.98 -14.96 -10.42
N GLU A 245 -16.73 -13.96 -10.83
CA GLU A 245 -16.79 -13.47 -12.22
C GLU A 245 -15.49 -12.81 -12.65
N ILE A 246 -14.81 -12.05 -11.77
CA ILE A 246 -13.50 -11.43 -12.05
C ILE A 246 -12.43 -12.51 -12.03
N SER A 247 -12.48 -13.39 -11.06
CA SER A 247 -11.52 -14.49 -10.87
C SER A 247 -11.51 -15.46 -12.05
N ALA A 248 -12.66 -15.73 -12.66
CA ALA A 248 -12.81 -16.66 -13.79
C ALA A 248 -12.11 -16.16 -15.08
N VAL A 249 -11.86 -14.87 -15.22
CA VAL A 249 -11.23 -14.29 -16.43
C VAL A 249 -9.73 -14.63 -16.52
N TYR A 250 -9.06 -14.86 -15.37
CA TYR A 250 -7.63 -15.13 -15.34
C TYR A 250 -7.29 -16.60 -15.13
N PRO A 251 -6.40 -17.18 -15.94
CA PRO A 251 -5.94 -18.54 -15.77
C PRO A 251 -5.14 -18.70 -14.46
N GLU A 252 -5.54 -19.63 -13.59
CA GLU A 252 -4.74 -20.00 -12.42
C GLU A 252 -3.37 -20.54 -12.84
N THR A 253 -2.33 -20.15 -12.12
CA THR A 253 -1.01 -20.74 -12.27
C THR A 253 -0.58 -21.34 -10.94
N ILE A 254 -0.51 -22.65 -10.88
CA ILE A 254 0.06 -23.37 -9.73
C ILE A 254 1.53 -23.58 -10.01
N ILE A 255 2.38 -23.15 -9.11
CA ILE A 255 3.84 -23.35 -9.19
C ILE A 255 4.24 -24.22 -8.00
N VAL A 256 4.72 -25.42 -8.30
CA VAL A 256 5.33 -26.31 -7.29
C VAL A 256 6.83 -26.04 -7.31
N LYS A 257 7.39 -25.62 -6.18
CA LYS A 257 8.82 -25.36 -6.00
C LYS A 257 9.46 -26.48 -5.18
N LEU A 258 10.66 -26.89 -5.54
CA LEU A 258 11.54 -27.74 -4.76
C LEU A 258 12.80 -26.96 -4.48
N LEU A 259 13.14 -26.76 -3.19
CA LEU A 259 14.30 -25.98 -2.76
C LEU A 259 14.39 -24.60 -3.47
N SER A 260 13.25 -23.90 -3.52
CA SER A 260 13.10 -22.60 -4.19
C SER A 260 13.20 -22.63 -5.73
N VAL A 261 13.41 -23.78 -6.33
CA VAL A 261 13.40 -23.94 -7.80
C VAL A 261 12.00 -24.34 -8.26
N PRO A 262 11.38 -23.63 -9.20
CA PRO A 262 10.08 -24.00 -9.74
C PRO A 262 10.23 -25.25 -10.61
N VAL A 263 9.77 -26.41 -10.12
CA VAL A 263 9.87 -27.70 -10.84
C VAL A 263 8.63 -28.02 -11.63
N LEU A 264 7.46 -27.57 -11.15
CA LEU A 264 6.19 -27.80 -11.83
C LEU A 264 5.40 -26.49 -11.89
N LYS A 265 4.91 -26.16 -13.06
CA LYS A 265 4.02 -25.02 -13.31
C LYS A 265 2.77 -25.54 -14.03
N ILE A 266 1.62 -25.34 -13.39
CA ILE A 266 0.32 -25.64 -13.99
C ILE A 266 -0.37 -24.30 -14.22
N ARG A 267 -0.62 -23.98 -15.48
CA ARG A 267 -1.34 -22.77 -15.88
C ARG A 267 -2.75 -23.16 -16.30
N ARG A 268 -3.75 -22.67 -15.57
CA ARG A 268 -5.14 -22.77 -15.96
C ARG A 268 -5.46 -21.63 -16.92
N GLU A 269 -5.98 -21.93 -18.08
CA GLU A 269 -6.56 -21.00 -19.04
C GLU A 269 -8.07 -21.24 -19.08
N ILE A 270 -8.87 -20.31 -19.61
CA ILE A 270 -10.35 -20.36 -19.57
C ILE A 270 -10.93 -21.70 -20.00
N ARG A 271 -10.29 -22.41 -20.92
CA ARG A 271 -10.77 -23.72 -21.44
C ARG A 271 -9.76 -24.85 -21.41
N LYS A 272 -8.58 -24.67 -20.77
CA LYS A 272 -7.53 -25.69 -20.74
C LYS A 272 -6.54 -25.47 -19.60
N TYR A 273 -5.80 -26.54 -19.26
CA TYR A 273 -4.63 -26.49 -18.39
C TYR A 273 -3.37 -26.70 -19.22
N ARG A 274 -2.33 -25.96 -18.97
CA ARG A 274 -0.96 -26.22 -19.50
C ARG A 274 -0.04 -26.56 -18.35
N VAL A 275 0.62 -27.70 -18.45
CA VAL A 275 1.57 -28.20 -17.45
C VAL A 275 2.98 -28.06 -18.00
N TYR A 276 3.86 -27.48 -17.20
CA TYR A 276 5.28 -27.29 -17.51
C TYR A 276 6.11 -27.94 -16.41
N PHE A 277 7.20 -28.58 -16.81
CA PHE A 277 8.22 -29.12 -15.90
C PHE A 277 9.54 -28.44 -16.22
N LEU A 278 10.18 -27.80 -15.21
CA LEU A 278 11.39 -26.99 -15.39
C LEU A 278 11.30 -26.01 -16.58
N GLY A 279 10.11 -25.42 -16.77
CA GLY A 279 9.86 -24.48 -17.86
C GLY A 279 9.53 -25.11 -19.22
N ILE A 280 9.65 -26.45 -19.37
CA ILE A 280 9.34 -27.17 -20.61
C ILE A 280 7.83 -27.54 -20.61
N PRO A 281 7.08 -27.23 -21.67
CA PRO A 281 5.68 -27.62 -21.74
C PRO A 281 5.54 -29.14 -21.86
N LEU A 282 4.82 -29.79 -20.92
CA LEU A 282 4.60 -31.24 -20.91
C LEU A 282 3.29 -31.62 -21.59
N LEU A 283 2.21 -30.94 -21.24
CA LEU A 283 0.89 -31.28 -21.77
C LEU A 283 -0.08 -30.10 -21.69
N SER A 284 -1.14 -30.18 -22.47
CA SER A 284 -2.28 -29.26 -22.44
C SER A 284 -3.57 -30.10 -22.38
N ILE A 285 -4.36 -29.89 -21.31
CA ILE A 285 -5.63 -30.61 -21.09
C ILE A 285 -6.75 -29.60 -21.37
N LYS A 286 -7.63 -29.93 -22.32
CA LYS A 286 -8.86 -29.14 -22.53
C LYS A 286 -9.83 -29.41 -21.38
N ARG A 287 -10.47 -28.37 -20.90
CA ARG A 287 -11.62 -28.49 -19.99
C ARG A 287 -12.83 -28.88 -20.83
N MET A 288 -13.43 -30.02 -20.50
CA MET A 288 -14.74 -30.39 -21.06
C MET A 288 -15.85 -29.54 -20.46
#